data_ab3499a985d1cababd4c20addf3c5bb9
#
_entry.id   ab3499a985d1cababd4c20addf3c5bb9
#
_cell.length_a   1.000
_cell.length_b   1.000
_cell.length_c   1.000
_cell.angle_alpha   90.00
_cell.angle_beta   90.00
_cell.angle_gamma   90.00
#
_symmetry.space_group_name_H-M   'P 1'
#
loop_
_entity.id
_entity.type
_entity.pdbx_description
1 polymer ?
#
loop_
_entity_poly.entity_id
_entity_poly.type
_entity_poly.pdbx_seq_one_letter_code
_entity_poly.pdbx_strand_id
1 'polypeptide(L)'
;MIKNRGIFHLIIFFLSFASISLIFRLVIEKKGLNSLSKNQNPQKIVKEEDLKEKIGQMIIVGFRGTSVSENSAIIKAIQELKLGGVILFDYDVPSNSFPRNILNPKQTKKLITDLQKFSPIPLFIAVDAEGGKINRLREKYGFLKIHSHEELGRINNPETTKKEILRLSEELKALGFNINFAPVVDLNINPQNPIIGKLGRSFSSDPEIVFQQAKAFIGAHIQNGIIPVVKHFPGHGSSFSDSHLGMVDVTKTWKEDELIPYRKLEKENLLFGVMVGHIFNKNIDEDYPATLSDKFLQGILRKEIGFEGVIISDDLQMGAIKKYYTLEDAIIKAINAGCDILVFSNNVEEYEEDLPYKVFDIIFQAAKEGKIPKERIFESSERILNLKKEFGIIK
;
A
#
# COMPACT_ATOMS: atom_id res chain seq x y z
N MET A 1 17.10 -28.26 -48.13
CA MET A 1 16.00 -27.34 -47.88
C MET A 1 15.74 -27.24 -46.36
N ILE A 2 16.68 -26.77 -45.57
CA ILE A 2 16.52 -26.50 -44.12
C ILE A 2 17.48 -25.36 -43.79
N LYS A 3 17.03 -24.10 -43.92
CA LYS A 3 17.74 -22.91 -43.42
C LYS A 3 16.82 -21.70 -43.64
N ASN A 4 15.79 -21.47 -42.79
CA ASN A 4 15.12 -20.16 -42.72
C ASN A 4 14.10 -20.04 -41.57
N ARG A 5 14.08 -20.98 -40.59
CA ARG A 5 13.17 -20.85 -39.43
C ARG A 5 13.75 -20.13 -38.19
N GLY A 6 15.11 -20.02 -38.12
CA GLY A 6 15.77 -19.42 -36.96
C GLY A 6 15.79 -17.89 -36.96
N ILE A 7 15.73 -17.24 -38.12
CA ILE A 7 15.85 -15.78 -38.25
C ILE A 7 14.52 -15.07 -37.93
N PHE A 8 13.40 -15.70 -38.20
CA PHE A 8 12.07 -15.11 -37.95
C PHE A 8 11.74 -15.02 -36.46
N HIS A 9 12.19 -15.95 -35.64
CA HIS A 9 11.97 -15.91 -34.17
C HIS A 9 12.87 -14.88 -33.50
N LEU A 10 14.05 -14.62 -34.01
CA LEU A 10 14.98 -13.62 -33.49
C LEU A 10 14.50 -12.18 -33.75
N ILE A 11 13.86 -11.96 -34.92
CA ILE A 11 13.32 -10.64 -35.29
C ILE A 11 12.07 -10.28 -34.45
N ILE A 12 11.20 -11.24 -34.14
CA ILE A 12 10.03 -11.01 -33.29
C ILE A 12 10.44 -10.72 -31.83
N PHE A 13 11.51 -11.35 -31.33
CA PHE A 13 12.03 -11.10 -29.99
C PHE A 13 12.67 -9.71 -29.86
N PHE A 14 13.37 -9.22 -30.90
CA PHE A 14 13.96 -7.88 -30.93
C PHE A 14 12.91 -6.77 -31.09
N LEU A 15 11.82 -7.01 -31.82
CA LEU A 15 10.74 -6.04 -31.98
C LEU A 15 9.90 -5.87 -30.70
N SER A 16 9.75 -6.90 -29.87
CA SER A 16 9.08 -6.78 -28.57
C SER A 16 9.91 -5.99 -27.55
N PHE A 17 11.24 -6.12 -27.55
CA PHE A 17 12.13 -5.35 -26.69
C PHE A 17 12.22 -3.87 -27.12
N ALA A 18 12.21 -3.59 -28.43
CA ALA A 18 12.22 -2.23 -28.96
C ALA A 18 10.93 -1.47 -28.66
N SER A 19 9.77 -2.15 -28.65
CA SER A 19 8.46 -1.56 -28.32
C SER A 19 8.34 -1.22 -26.84
N ILE A 20 8.87 -2.08 -25.97
CA ILE A 20 8.91 -1.84 -24.50
C ILE A 20 9.87 -0.68 -24.19
N SER A 21 11.03 -0.61 -24.86
CA SER A 21 12.00 0.49 -24.70
C SER A 21 11.45 1.83 -25.20
N LEU A 22 10.63 1.83 -26.24
CA LEU A 22 10.03 3.05 -26.79
C LEU A 22 8.90 3.59 -25.91
N ILE A 23 8.10 2.70 -25.31
CA ILE A 23 7.08 3.08 -24.33
C ILE A 23 7.76 3.64 -23.06
N PHE A 24 8.88 3.03 -22.61
CA PHE A 24 9.67 3.55 -21.50
C PHE A 24 10.30 4.92 -21.77
N ARG A 25 10.79 5.18 -22.99
CA ARG A 25 11.32 6.50 -23.36
C ARG A 25 10.23 7.58 -23.41
N LEU A 26 9.04 7.28 -23.91
CA LEU A 26 7.92 8.22 -23.95
C LEU A 26 7.39 8.60 -22.56
N VAL A 27 7.51 7.69 -21.57
CA VAL A 27 7.18 7.98 -20.16
C VAL A 27 8.23 8.88 -19.53
N ILE A 28 9.54 8.70 -19.86
CA ILE A 28 10.63 9.52 -19.34
C ILE A 28 10.59 10.94 -19.93
N GLU A 29 10.30 11.10 -21.22
CA GLU A 29 10.17 12.43 -21.84
C GLU A 29 8.96 13.22 -21.32
N LYS A 30 7.85 12.54 -20.97
CA LYS A 30 6.72 13.21 -20.30
C LYS A 30 7.03 13.66 -18.86
N LYS A 31 7.90 12.96 -18.14
CA LYS A 31 8.34 13.39 -16.78
C LYS A 31 9.25 14.64 -16.85
N GLY A 32 10.04 14.81 -17.91
CA GLY A 32 10.93 15.97 -18.09
C GLY A 32 10.24 17.27 -18.51
N LEU A 33 9.04 17.22 -19.06
CA LEU A 33 8.30 18.40 -19.54
C LEU A 33 7.38 19.06 -18.50
N ASN A 34 7.10 18.38 -17.39
CA ASN A 34 6.23 18.92 -16.33
C ASN A 34 6.97 19.74 -15.26
N SER A 35 8.29 19.92 -15.36
CA SER A 35 9.07 20.69 -14.38
C SER A 35 9.19 22.20 -14.67
N LEU A 36 8.60 22.71 -15.73
CA LEU A 36 8.72 24.12 -16.16
C LEU A 36 7.37 24.80 -16.38
N SER A 37 6.51 24.88 -15.36
CA SER A 37 5.52 25.97 -15.31
C SER A 37 5.04 26.23 -13.87
N LYS A 38 5.89 26.86 -13.07
CA LYS A 38 5.41 27.64 -11.94
C LYS A 38 4.87 28.96 -12.48
N ASN A 39 3.63 28.99 -12.95
CA ASN A 39 2.86 30.20 -13.15
C ASN A 39 1.74 30.25 -12.12
N GLN A 40 1.76 31.32 -11.34
CA GLN A 40 0.75 31.70 -10.35
C GLN A 40 -0.62 31.69 -11.03
N ASN A 41 -1.46 30.73 -10.63
CA ASN A 41 -2.86 30.69 -11.05
C ASN A 41 -3.71 31.42 -9.99
N PRO A 42 -4.66 32.29 -10.35
CA PRO A 42 -5.55 32.96 -9.39
C PRO A 42 -6.30 31.88 -8.60
N GLN A 43 -6.45 32.10 -7.29
CA GLN A 43 -7.15 31.21 -6.35
C GLN A 43 -8.46 30.73 -6.97
N LYS A 44 -8.47 29.52 -7.52
CA LYS A 44 -9.68 28.83 -7.95
C LYS A 44 -10.49 28.60 -6.67
N ILE A 45 -11.66 29.23 -6.55
CA ILE A 45 -12.56 28.96 -5.43
C ILE A 45 -12.86 27.46 -5.46
N VAL A 46 -12.24 26.73 -4.55
CA VAL A 46 -12.43 25.28 -4.41
C VAL A 46 -13.84 25.06 -3.89
N LYS A 47 -14.69 24.43 -4.70
CA LYS A 47 -16.03 24.06 -4.25
C LYS A 47 -15.92 23.05 -3.13
N GLU A 48 -16.77 23.18 -2.12
CA GLU A 48 -16.77 22.29 -0.95
C GLU A 48 -16.97 20.81 -1.35
N GLU A 49 -17.77 20.56 -2.39
CA GLU A 49 -17.98 19.22 -2.95
C GLU A 49 -16.69 18.60 -3.53
N ASP A 50 -15.86 19.41 -4.20
CA ASP A 50 -14.57 18.96 -4.71
C ASP A 50 -13.63 18.55 -3.57
N LEU A 51 -13.64 19.32 -2.46
CA LEU A 51 -12.84 19.01 -1.29
C LEU A 51 -13.30 17.70 -0.62
N LYS A 52 -14.63 17.51 -0.48
CA LYS A 52 -15.20 16.30 0.10
C LYS A 52 -14.82 15.05 -0.70
N GLU A 53 -14.92 15.10 -2.02
CA GLU A 53 -14.53 13.97 -2.88
C GLU A 53 -13.05 13.61 -2.71
N LYS A 54 -12.18 14.63 -2.68
CA LYS A 54 -10.74 14.40 -2.52
C LYS A 54 -10.39 13.82 -1.16
N ILE A 55 -11.04 14.26 -0.09
CA ILE A 55 -10.90 13.68 1.25
C ILE A 55 -11.30 12.20 1.24
N GLY A 56 -12.45 11.87 0.66
CA GLY A 56 -12.90 10.48 0.58
C GLY A 56 -11.88 9.57 -0.08
N GLN A 57 -11.22 10.04 -1.16
CA GLN A 57 -10.20 9.25 -1.86
C GLN A 57 -8.96 8.96 -1.03
N MET A 58 -8.68 9.71 0.03
CA MET A 58 -7.56 9.50 0.96
C MET A 58 -7.84 8.42 2.01
N ILE A 59 -9.04 7.84 2.06
CA ILE A 59 -9.45 6.92 3.13
C ILE A 59 -9.58 5.49 2.59
N ILE A 60 -8.85 4.54 3.20
CA ILE A 60 -9.08 3.10 3.07
C ILE A 60 -9.56 2.58 4.43
N VAL A 61 -10.72 1.94 4.44
CA VAL A 61 -11.34 1.46 5.68
C VAL A 61 -11.73 -0.01 5.61
N GLY A 62 -11.58 -0.73 6.72
CA GLY A 62 -12.13 -2.06 6.91
C GLY A 62 -13.59 -2.01 7.39
N PHE A 63 -14.32 -3.05 7.07
CA PHE A 63 -15.72 -3.21 7.49
C PHE A 63 -16.00 -4.66 7.91
N ARG A 64 -17.20 -4.93 8.44
CA ARG A 64 -17.64 -6.26 8.85
C ARG A 64 -18.71 -6.78 7.90
N GLY A 65 -18.59 -8.05 7.52
CA GLY A 65 -19.58 -8.76 6.71
C GLY A 65 -19.00 -9.42 5.44
N THR A 66 -19.57 -10.55 5.07
CA THR A 66 -19.19 -11.37 3.89
C THR A 66 -20.02 -11.06 2.65
N SER A 67 -21.00 -10.18 2.77
CA SER A 67 -21.84 -9.69 1.68
C SER A 67 -22.27 -8.26 1.95
N VAL A 68 -22.63 -7.52 0.92
CA VAL A 68 -23.14 -6.16 1.00
C VAL A 68 -24.41 -6.01 0.18
N SER A 69 -25.24 -5.07 0.58
CA SER A 69 -26.43 -4.61 -0.13
C SER A 69 -26.44 -3.08 -0.11
N GLU A 70 -27.33 -2.46 -0.85
CA GLU A 70 -27.52 -1.02 -0.90
C GLU A 70 -27.73 -0.39 0.49
N ASN A 71 -28.35 -1.14 1.42
CA ASN A 71 -28.63 -0.67 2.78
C ASN A 71 -27.46 -0.91 3.76
N SER A 72 -26.38 -1.57 3.35
CA SER A 72 -25.22 -1.81 4.22
C SER A 72 -24.51 -0.51 4.58
N ALA A 73 -24.12 -0.34 5.85
CA ALA A 73 -23.45 0.88 6.34
C ALA A 73 -22.20 1.23 5.50
N ILE A 74 -21.38 0.23 5.16
CA ILE A 74 -20.21 0.47 4.31
C ILE A 74 -20.57 0.98 2.92
N ILE A 75 -21.69 0.51 2.31
CA ILE A 75 -22.11 0.99 0.99
C ILE A 75 -22.57 2.44 1.06
N LYS A 76 -23.33 2.81 2.12
CA LYS A 76 -23.69 4.21 2.36
C LYS A 76 -22.46 5.10 2.50
N ALA A 77 -21.49 4.69 3.32
CA ALA A 77 -20.24 5.43 3.48
C ALA A 77 -19.47 5.57 2.16
N ILE A 78 -19.37 4.51 1.35
CA ILE A 78 -18.73 4.55 0.03
C ILE A 78 -19.41 5.57 -0.88
N GLN A 79 -20.74 5.59 -0.92
CA GLN A 79 -21.52 6.48 -1.79
C GLN A 79 -21.50 7.93 -1.34
N GLU A 80 -21.71 8.17 -0.06
CA GLU A 80 -21.82 9.51 0.52
C GLU A 80 -20.46 10.21 0.62
N LEU A 81 -19.44 9.48 1.09
CA LEU A 81 -18.09 10.01 1.33
C LEU A 81 -17.16 9.85 0.13
N LYS A 82 -17.55 9.05 -0.89
CA LYS A 82 -16.71 8.71 -2.06
C LYS A 82 -15.36 8.11 -1.64
N LEU A 83 -15.38 7.12 -0.74
CA LEU A 83 -14.18 6.50 -0.17
C LEU A 83 -13.20 6.03 -1.24
N GLY A 84 -11.89 6.16 -0.97
CA GLY A 84 -10.81 5.75 -1.85
C GLY A 84 -10.69 4.25 -1.98
N GLY A 85 -11.00 3.49 -0.91
CA GLY A 85 -10.91 2.05 -0.92
C GLY A 85 -11.40 1.37 0.34
N VAL A 86 -11.35 0.04 0.30
CA VAL A 86 -11.61 -0.84 1.44
C VAL A 86 -10.49 -1.88 1.57
N ILE A 87 -10.24 -2.33 2.81
CA ILE A 87 -9.34 -3.45 3.10
C ILE A 87 -10.13 -4.64 3.62
N LEU A 88 -9.85 -5.83 3.10
CA LEU A 88 -10.57 -7.06 3.42
C LEU A 88 -9.72 -7.99 4.29
N PHE A 89 -10.36 -8.59 5.30
CA PHE A 89 -9.75 -9.54 6.22
C PHE A 89 -10.49 -10.87 6.24
N ASP A 90 -9.76 -11.95 6.55
CA ASP A 90 -10.35 -13.26 6.79
C ASP A 90 -10.92 -13.38 8.21
N TYR A 91 -10.27 -12.79 9.21
CA TYR A 91 -10.56 -12.95 10.63
C TYR A 91 -11.05 -11.65 11.27
N ASP A 92 -12.06 -11.74 12.14
CA ASP A 92 -12.61 -10.62 12.91
C ASP A 92 -12.01 -10.61 14.31
N VAL A 93 -11.07 -9.70 14.55
CA VAL A 93 -10.37 -9.58 15.83
C VAL A 93 -11.33 -9.21 16.96
N PRO A 94 -12.22 -8.20 16.83
CA PRO A 94 -13.12 -7.79 17.91
C PRO A 94 -14.03 -8.91 18.41
N SER A 95 -14.52 -9.78 17.54
CA SER A 95 -15.39 -10.91 17.90
C SER A 95 -14.67 -12.23 18.04
N ASN A 96 -13.34 -12.26 17.82
CA ASN A 96 -12.52 -13.46 17.82
C ASN A 96 -13.12 -14.57 16.93
N SER A 97 -13.58 -14.21 15.73
CA SER A 97 -14.31 -15.13 14.85
C SER A 97 -13.89 -15.09 13.39
N PHE A 98 -14.25 -16.13 12.67
CA PHE A 98 -14.10 -16.26 11.23
C PHE A 98 -15.49 -16.59 10.62
N PRO A 99 -15.83 -16.06 9.45
CA PRO A 99 -15.08 -15.10 8.62
C PRO A 99 -15.44 -13.65 8.97
N ARG A 100 -14.52 -12.71 8.63
CA ARG A 100 -14.86 -11.29 8.61
C ARG A 100 -15.42 -10.87 7.24
N ASN A 101 -14.57 -10.86 6.19
CA ASN A 101 -14.96 -10.52 4.81
C ASN A 101 -14.67 -11.67 3.86
N ILE A 102 -13.57 -12.41 4.08
CA ILE A 102 -13.04 -13.44 3.18
C ILE A 102 -13.43 -14.81 3.72
N LEU A 103 -14.30 -15.52 3.01
CA LEU A 103 -14.74 -16.87 3.37
C LEU A 103 -14.17 -17.94 2.42
N ASN A 104 -14.30 -17.73 1.11
CA ASN A 104 -13.78 -18.58 0.04
C ASN A 104 -13.74 -17.79 -1.27
N PRO A 105 -13.07 -18.29 -2.34
CA PRO A 105 -12.91 -17.56 -3.59
C PRO A 105 -14.21 -17.06 -4.21
N LYS A 106 -15.23 -17.91 -4.26
CA LYS A 106 -16.53 -17.58 -4.89
C LYS A 106 -17.24 -16.44 -4.14
N GLN A 107 -17.30 -16.53 -2.82
CA GLN A 107 -17.93 -15.50 -1.99
C GLN A 107 -17.14 -14.20 -2.06
N THR A 108 -15.80 -14.25 -1.93
CA THR A 108 -14.92 -13.07 -1.96
C THR A 108 -15.07 -12.31 -3.28
N LYS A 109 -15.06 -13.03 -4.42
CA LYS A 109 -15.29 -12.42 -5.73
C LYS A 109 -16.64 -11.71 -5.80
N LYS A 110 -17.71 -12.34 -5.28
CA LYS A 110 -19.03 -11.72 -5.27
C LYS A 110 -19.04 -10.46 -4.42
N LEU A 111 -18.49 -10.50 -3.20
CA LEU A 111 -18.39 -9.33 -2.32
C LEU A 111 -17.68 -8.17 -3.00
N ILE A 112 -16.52 -8.41 -3.62
CA ILE A 112 -15.75 -7.37 -4.32
C ILE A 112 -16.54 -6.81 -5.52
N THR A 113 -17.21 -7.67 -6.29
CA THR A 113 -18.03 -7.24 -7.40
C THR A 113 -19.18 -6.33 -6.93
N ASP A 114 -19.83 -6.68 -5.83
CA ASP A 114 -20.92 -5.88 -5.26
C ASP A 114 -20.41 -4.53 -4.71
N LEU A 115 -19.25 -4.50 -4.04
CA LEU A 115 -18.61 -3.27 -3.56
C LEU A 115 -18.31 -2.30 -4.73
N GLN A 116 -17.70 -2.79 -5.79
CA GLN A 116 -17.39 -1.98 -6.97
C GLN A 116 -18.66 -1.49 -7.69
N LYS A 117 -19.70 -2.32 -7.74
CA LYS A 117 -20.96 -1.96 -8.38
C LYS A 117 -21.64 -0.75 -7.72
N PHE A 118 -21.56 -0.64 -6.39
CA PHE A 118 -22.17 0.44 -5.63
C PHE A 118 -21.30 1.69 -5.50
N SER A 119 -20.03 1.60 -5.87
CA SER A 119 -19.10 2.72 -5.74
C SER A 119 -19.21 3.72 -6.89
N PRO A 120 -19.38 5.02 -6.62
CA PRO A 120 -19.39 6.06 -7.66
C PRO A 120 -18.01 6.27 -8.30
N ILE A 121 -16.94 6.03 -7.56
CA ILE A 121 -15.55 6.06 -8.04
C ILE A 121 -14.94 4.69 -7.74
N PRO A 122 -14.36 3.97 -8.72
CA PRO A 122 -13.78 2.66 -8.48
C PRO A 122 -12.81 2.63 -7.29
N LEU A 123 -13.04 1.66 -6.38
CA LEU A 123 -12.32 1.51 -5.13
C LEU A 123 -10.95 0.85 -5.31
N PHE A 124 -10.01 1.22 -4.47
CA PHE A 124 -8.97 0.29 -4.08
C PHE A 124 -9.59 -0.84 -3.25
N ILE A 125 -9.38 -2.08 -3.67
CA ILE A 125 -9.75 -3.28 -2.90
C ILE A 125 -8.46 -3.91 -2.41
N ALA A 126 -8.14 -3.64 -1.15
CA ALA A 126 -6.86 -3.99 -0.55
C ALA A 126 -6.90 -5.29 0.23
N VAL A 127 -5.76 -5.98 0.28
CA VAL A 127 -5.54 -7.18 1.09
C VAL A 127 -4.07 -7.29 1.50
N ASP A 128 -3.79 -7.99 2.63
CA ASP A 128 -2.48 -8.50 2.99
C ASP A 128 -2.33 -9.93 2.46
N ALA A 129 -1.77 -10.08 1.29
CA ALA A 129 -1.41 -11.36 0.69
C ALA A 129 0.10 -11.44 0.51
N GLU A 130 0.83 -11.53 1.64
CA GLU A 130 2.30 -11.64 1.66
C GLU A 130 2.77 -13.06 1.35
N GLY A 131 1.96 -14.05 1.67
CA GLY A 131 2.32 -15.45 1.73
C GLY A 131 2.66 -15.92 3.14
N GLY A 132 2.90 -17.24 3.31
CA GLY A 132 3.20 -17.81 4.61
C GLY A 132 2.12 -17.57 5.66
N LYS A 133 2.54 -17.06 6.83
CA LYS A 133 1.64 -16.80 7.96
C LYS A 133 0.77 -15.56 7.77
N ILE A 134 1.25 -14.58 7.01
CA ILE A 134 0.54 -13.31 6.75
C ILE A 134 -0.04 -13.37 5.34
N ASN A 135 -1.13 -14.10 5.23
CA ASN A 135 -1.91 -14.20 4.01
C ASN A 135 -3.39 -14.35 4.39
N ARG A 136 -4.20 -13.35 4.04
CA ARG A 136 -5.65 -13.40 4.30
C ARG A 136 -6.37 -14.38 3.38
N LEU A 137 -5.74 -14.77 2.28
CA LEU A 137 -6.23 -15.77 1.33
C LEU A 137 -5.64 -17.15 1.69
N ARG A 138 -6.23 -17.80 2.70
CA ARG A 138 -5.67 -19.04 3.26
C ARG A 138 -6.04 -20.26 2.44
N GLU A 139 -5.06 -21.16 2.20
CA GLU A 139 -5.23 -22.42 1.48
C GLU A 139 -6.41 -23.25 2.02
N LYS A 140 -6.58 -23.34 3.34
CA LYS A 140 -7.66 -24.10 3.96
C LYS A 140 -9.08 -23.63 3.60
N TYR A 141 -9.22 -22.45 2.99
CA TYR A 141 -10.47 -21.88 2.51
C TYR A 141 -10.60 -21.93 0.98
N GLY A 142 -9.68 -22.64 0.31
CA GLY A 142 -9.72 -22.86 -1.13
C GLY A 142 -8.93 -21.85 -1.98
N PHE A 143 -8.08 -21.03 -1.35
CA PHE A 143 -7.16 -20.13 -2.04
C PHE A 143 -5.80 -20.81 -2.29
N LEU A 144 -4.95 -20.16 -3.11
CA LEU A 144 -3.61 -20.65 -3.39
C LEU A 144 -2.72 -20.66 -2.14
N LYS A 145 -1.91 -21.69 -2.02
CA LYS A 145 -0.80 -21.70 -1.08
C LYS A 145 0.36 -20.90 -1.66
N ILE A 146 0.86 -19.95 -0.88
CA ILE A 146 2.00 -19.08 -1.23
C ILE A 146 3.04 -19.18 -0.12
N HIS A 147 4.30 -19.38 -0.52
CA HIS A 147 5.43 -19.40 0.40
C HIS A 147 5.61 -18.06 1.12
N SER A 148 6.17 -18.10 2.31
CA SER A 148 6.58 -16.90 3.03
C SER A 148 7.76 -16.21 2.31
N HIS A 149 7.97 -14.92 2.60
CA HIS A 149 9.15 -14.20 2.11
C HIS A 149 10.45 -14.89 2.54
N GLU A 150 10.50 -15.43 3.79
CA GLU A 150 11.66 -16.17 4.27
C GLU A 150 11.95 -17.43 3.45
N GLU A 151 10.90 -18.20 3.09
CA GLU A 151 11.08 -19.39 2.24
C GLU A 151 11.58 -19.01 0.85
N LEU A 152 11.00 -17.97 0.23
CA LEU A 152 11.44 -17.46 -1.07
C LEU A 152 12.88 -16.89 -1.00
N GLY A 153 13.18 -16.15 0.06
CA GLY A 153 14.53 -15.62 0.29
C GLY A 153 15.58 -16.72 0.49
N ARG A 154 15.23 -17.83 1.15
CA ARG A 154 16.10 -18.99 1.35
C ARG A 154 16.34 -19.75 0.05
N ILE A 155 15.33 -19.85 -0.82
CA ILE A 155 15.50 -20.39 -2.18
C ILE A 155 16.44 -19.49 -2.99
N ASN A 156 16.40 -18.19 -2.73
CA ASN A 156 17.22 -17.15 -3.35
C ASN A 156 17.27 -17.24 -4.90
N ASN A 157 16.10 -17.46 -5.49
CA ASN A 157 15.93 -17.51 -6.94
C ASN A 157 14.76 -16.58 -7.35
N PRO A 158 15.05 -15.36 -7.87
CA PRO A 158 14.03 -14.42 -8.28
C PRO A 158 13.03 -14.94 -9.33
N GLU A 159 13.45 -15.85 -10.21
CA GLU A 159 12.53 -16.46 -11.18
C GLU A 159 11.52 -17.39 -10.51
N THR A 160 11.93 -18.11 -9.46
CA THR A 160 11.00 -18.90 -8.64
C THR A 160 9.98 -18.01 -7.96
N THR A 161 10.45 -16.92 -7.33
CA THR A 161 9.58 -15.91 -6.71
C THR A 161 8.62 -15.33 -7.73
N LYS A 162 9.11 -14.88 -8.90
CA LYS A 162 8.27 -14.34 -9.96
C LYS A 162 7.18 -15.32 -10.41
N LYS A 163 7.54 -16.58 -10.66
CA LYS A 163 6.59 -17.62 -11.10
C LYS A 163 5.49 -17.86 -10.07
N GLU A 164 5.84 -17.90 -8.79
CA GLU A 164 4.87 -18.11 -7.72
C GLU A 164 3.95 -16.91 -7.55
N ILE A 165 4.51 -15.71 -7.54
CA ILE A 165 3.77 -14.47 -7.35
C ILE A 165 2.92 -14.10 -8.58
N LEU A 166 3.29 -14.55 -9.78
CA LEU A 166 2.39 -14.46 -10.94
C LEU A 166 1.07 -15.20 -10.67
N ARG A 167 1.12 -16.41 -10.10
CA ARG A 167 -0.10 -17.17 -9.76
C ARG A 167 -0.92 -16.45 -8.68
N LEU A 168 -0.26 -15.87 -7.66
CA LEU A 168 -0.95 -15.07 -6.64
C LEU A 168 -1.63 -13.84 -7.28
N SER A 169 -0.91 -13.10 -8.09
CA SER A 169 -1.45 -11.88 -8.71
C SER A 169 -2.57 -12.18 -9.72
N GLU A 170 -2.52 -13.33 -10.40
CA GLU A 170 -3.63 -13.84 -11.23
C GLU A 170 -4.87 -14.14 -10.38
N GLU A 171 -4.69 -14.81 -9.22
CA GLU A 171 -5.79 -15.07 -8.27
C GLU A 171 -6.37 -13.77 -7.74
N LEU A 172 -5.54 -12.83 -7.28
CA LEU A 172 -5.97 -11.51 -6.81
C LEU A 172 -6.82 -10.79 -7.86
N LYS A 173 -6.35 -10.73 -9.11
CA LYS A 173 -7.08 -10.14 -10.22
C LYS A 173 -8.41 -10.85 -10.50
N ALA A 174 -8.40 -12.18 -10.52
CA ALA A 174 -9.60 -12.98 -10.78
C ALA A 174 -10.68 -12.80 -9.71
N LEU A 175 -10.27 -12.48 -8.46
CA LEU A 175 -11.16 -12.17 -7.34
C LEU A 175 -11.63 -10.72 -7.36
N GLY A 176 -10.89 -9.81 -8.03
CA GLY A 176 -11.19 -8.38 -8.13
C GLY A 176 -10.39 -7.49 -7.19
N PHE A 177 -9.39 -8.01 -6.45
CA PHE A 177 -8.41 -7.19 -5.77
C PHE A 177 -7.58 -6.40 -6.78
N ASN A 178 -7.17 -5.19 -6.43
CA ASN A 178 -6.37 -4.33 -7.29
C ASN A 178 -5.16 -3.69 -6.58
N ILE A 179 -5.05 -3.88 -5.27
CA ILE A 179 -3.90 -3.45 -4.46
C ILE A 179 -3.56 -4.52 -3.41
N ASN A 180 -2.29 -4.89 -3.31
CA ASN A 180 -1.79 -5.81 -2.30
C ASN A 180 -0.77 -5.09 -1.42
N PHE A 181 -0.96 -5.13 -0.11
CA PHE A 181 -0.01 -4.60 0.87
C PHE A 181 1.16 -5.58 1.06
N ALA A 182 1.92 -5.76 -0.02
CA ALA A 182 3.12 -6.56 -0.18
C ALA A 182 3.91 -6.07 -1.41
N PRO A 183 5.26 -6.31 -1.46
CA PRO A 183 6.06 -7.14 -0.57
C PRO A 183 6.52 -6.43 0.70
N VAL A 184 6.91 -7.22 1.72
CA VAL A 184 7.68 -6.74 2.86
C VAL A 184 9.15 -6.69 2.46
N VAL A 185 9.80 -5.54 2.63
CA VAL A 185 11.24 -5.34 2.34
C VAL A 185 12.07 -5.06 3.59
N ASP A 186 11.47 -5.24 4.76
CA ASP A 186 12.19 -5.19 6.03
C ASP A 186 13.31 -6.22 6.06
N LEU A 187 14.52 -5.80 6.43
CA LEU A 187 15.66 -6.71 6.56
C LEU A 187 15.54 -7.57 7.81
N ASN A 188 15.85 -8.87 7.75
CA ASN A 188 15.84 -9.75 8.92
C ASN A 188 17.07 -9.50 9.81
N ILE A 189 17.25 -8.27 10.29
CA ILE A 189 18.37 -7.87 11.16
C ILE A 189 18.24 -8.52 12.53
N ASN A 190 17.01 -8.56 13.06
CA ASN A 190 16.67 -9.26 14.29
C ASN A 190 15.75 -10.46 14.01
N PRO A 191 16.29 -11.69 13.91
CA PRO A 191 15.48 -12.89 13.72
C PRO A 191 14.47 -13.16 14.84
N GLN A 192 14.66 -12.55 16.02
CA GLN A 192 13.73 -12.64 17.17
C GLN A 192 12.63 -11.57 17.11
N ASN A 193 12.64 -10.70 16.10
CA ASN A 193 11.58 -9.73 15.88
C ASN A 193 10.21 -10.43 15.86
N PRO A 194 9.26 -10.02 16.73
CA PRO A 194 7.99 -10.75 16.92
C PRO A 194 7.09 -10.74 15.69
N ILE A 195 7.18 -9.71 14.84
CA ILE A 195 6.27 -9.49 13.70
C ILE A 195 6.95 -9.57 12.33
N ILE A 196 8.27 -9.59 12.25
CA ILE A 196 9.00 -9.77 10.99
C ILE A 196 9.71 -11.13 11.00
N GLY A 197 10.80 -11.29 11.79
CA GLY A 197 11.63 -12.49 11.79
C GLY A 197 10.86 -13.74 12.19
N LYS A 198 10.21 -13.77 13.37
CA LYS A 198 9.45 -14.94 13.86
C LYS A 198 8.27 -15.35 12.98
N LEU A 199 7.75 -14.44 12.19
CA LEU A 199 6.65 -14.72 11.26
C LEU A 199 7.12 -15.07 9.84
N GLY A 200 8.44 -15.01 9.56
CA GLY A 200 9.02 -15.31 8.26
C GLY A 200 8.63 -14.30 7.18
N ARG A 201 8.45 -13.01 7.57
CA ARG A 201 8.00 -11.96 6.65
C ARG A 201 9.13 -11.27 5.89
N SER A 202 10.39 -11.51 6.21
CA SER A 202 11.54 -10.93 5.53
C SER A 202 12.19 -11.94 4.58
N PHE A 203 12.60 -11.51 3.41
CA PHE A 203 13.34 -12.35 2.46
C PHE A 203 14.76 -12.68 2.98
N SER A 204 15.45 -11.72 3.62
CA SER A 204 16.83 -11.90 4.09
C SER A 204 17.26 -10.76 5.02
N SER A 205 18.40 -10.93 5.68
CA SER A 205 19.16 -9.84 6.30
C SER A 205 20.07 -9.09 5.29
N ASP A 206 20.30 -9.68 4.11
CA ASP A 206 21.08 -9.07 3.03
C ASP A 206 20.15 -8.17 2.18
N PRO A 207 20.42 -6.85 2.12
CA PRO A 207 19.58 -5.93 1.37
C PRO A 207 19.56 -6.19 -0.15
N GLU A 208 20.62 -6.82 -0.70
CA GLU A 208 20.64 -7.19 -2.11
C GLU A 208 19.67 -8.33 -2.41
N ILE A 209 19.65 -9.36 -1.56
CA ILE A 209 18.68 -10.45 -1.70
C ILE A 209 17.25 -9.91 -1.57
N VAL A 210 17.00 -9.07 -0.56
CA VAL A 210 15.68 -8.45 -0.38
C VAL A 210 15.27 -7.68 -1.62
N PHE A 211 16.15 -6.85 -2.16
CA PHE A 211 15.88 -6.09 -3.39
C PHE A 211 15.54 -6.99 -4.58
N GLN A 212 16.34 -8.05 -4.85
CA GLN A 212 16.12 -8.94 -6.00
C GLN A 212 14.81 -9.72 -5.89
N GLN A 213 14.48 -10.20 -4.68
CA GLN A 213 13.22 -10.90 -4.43
C GLN A 213 12.02 -9.94 -4.52
N ALA A 214 12.13 -8.77 -3.94
CA ALA A 214 11.09 -7.74 -4.02
C ALA A 214 10.85 -7.27 -5.45
N LYS A 215 11.90 -7.07 -6.24
CA LYS A 215 11.81 -6.75 -7.67
C LYS A 215 11.02 -7.80 -8.45
N ALA A 216 11.31 -9.09 -8.21
CA ALA A 216 10.59 -10.19 -8.83
C ALA A 216 9.11 -10.23 -8.41
N PHE A 217 8.84 -10.00 -7.12
CA PHE A 217 7.50 -9.92 -6.54
C PHE A 217 6.68 -8.77 -7.15
N ILE A 218 7.25 -7.57 -7.18
CA ILE A 218 6.63 -6.35 -7.74
C ILE A 218 6.34 -6.54 -9.22
N GLY A 219 7.33 -7.03 -10.00
CA GLY A 219 7.16 -7.25 -11.43
C GLY A 219 6.02 -8.21 -11.77
N ALA A 220 5.83 -9.27 -10.95
CA ALA A 220 4.71 -10.20 -11.12
C ALA A 220 3.34 -9.56 -10.83
N HIS A 221 3.25 -8.66 -9.85
CA HIS A 221 2.02 -7.91 -9.55
C HIS A 221 1.64 -6.96 -10.68
N ILE A 222 2.61 -6.17 -11.14
CA ILE A 222 2.40 -5.20 -12.23
C ILE A 222 1.92 -5.89 -13.50
N GLN A 223 2.47 -7.06 -13.84
CA GLN A 223 2.09 -7.83 -15.02
C GLN A 223 0.59 -8.16 -15.06
N ASN A 224 -0.03 -8.31 -13.90
CA ASN A 224 -1.46 -8.60 -13.74
C ASN A 224 -2.30 -7.37 -13.35
N GLY A 225 -1.68 -6.17 -13.31
CA GLY A 225 -2.39 -4.93 -12.96
C GLY A 225 -2.79 -4.85 -11.48
N ILE A 226 -2.04 -5.50 -10.60
CA ILE A 226 -2.17 -5.37 -9.14
C ILE A 226 -1.13 -4.37 -8.64
N ILE A 227 -1.54 -3.39 -7.87
CA ILE A 227 -0.65 -2.41 -7.26
C ILE A 227 0.10 -3.07 -6.10
N PRO A 228 1.45 -3.20 -6.17
CA PRO A 228 2.23 -3.63 -5.03
C PRO A 228 2.51 -2.46 -4.09
N VAL A 229 2.39 -2.69 -2.78
CA VAL A 229 2.72 -1.69 -1.75
C VAL A 229 3.86 -2.22 -0.90
N VAL A 230 5.01 -1.58 -1.01
CA VAL A 230 6.23 -1.94 -0.29
C VAL A 230 6.14 -1.49 1.16
N LYS A 231 6.53 -2.36 2.13
CA LYS A 231 6.39 -2.08 3.57
C LYS A 231 7.50 -2.72 4.42
N HIS A 232 7.75 -2.20 5.62
CA HIS A 232 7.20 -1.06 6.35
C HIS A 232 8.28 0.02 6.47
N PHE A 233 8.15 1.09 5.68
CA PHE A 233 9.14 2.18 5.72
C PHE A 233 9.22 2.82 7.12
N PRO A 234 10.39 3.15 7.66
CA PRO A 234 11.75 3.09 7.08
C PRO A 234 12.51 1.77 7.33
N GLY A 235 11.84 0.70 7.71
CA GLY A 235 12.41 -0.60 8.07
C GLY A 235 12.05 -1.00 9.49
N HIS A 236 11.41 -2.17 9.63
CA HIS A 236 10.91 -2.71 10.89
C HIS A 236 11.72 -3.92 11.38
N GLY A 237 12.67 -4.39 10.56
CA GLY A 237 13.34 -5.66 10.78
C GLY A 237 14.30 -5.70 11.96
N SER A 238 14.81 -4.55 12.39
CA SER A 238 15.72 -4.42 13.56
C SER A 238 15.00 -4.29 14.89
N SER A 239 13.66 -4.18 14.92
CA SER A 239 12.90 -3.96 16.14
C SER A 239 12.82 -5.18 17.05
N PHE A 240 12.60 -4.93 18.35
CA PHE A 240 12.34 -5.95 19.37
C PHE A 240 10.87 -5.96 19.86
N SER A 241 10.07 -5.01 19.39
CA SER A 241 8.70 -4.78 19.84
C SER A 241 7.69 -4.95 18.71
N ASP A 242 6.44 -5.18 19.08
CA ASP A 242 5.30 -5.29 18.19
C ASP A 242 4.52 -3.97 18.17
N SER A 243 4.41 -3.36 16.99
CA SER A 243 3.68 -2.11 16.78
C SER A 243 2.17 -2.21 17.02
N HIS A 244 1.60 -3.42 16.99
CA HIS A 244 0.21 -3.64 17.38
C HIS A 244 0.00 -3.43 18.89
N LEU A 245 1.05 -3.65 19.69
CA LEU A 245 0.98 -3.58 21.15
C LEU A 245 1.42 -2.24 21.73
N GLY A 246 2.22 -1.46 21.03
CA GLY A 246 2.73 -0.17 21.51
C GLY A 246 3.86 0.39 20.65
N MET A 247 4.54 1.42 21.18
CA MET A 247 5.63 2.09 20.48
C MET A 247 6.77 1.14 20.14
N VAL A 248 7.24 1.22 18.92
CA VAL A 248 8.42 0.50 18.42
C VAL A 248 9.57 1.48 18.29
N ASP A 249 10.43 1.51 19.30
CA ASP A 249 11.64 2.35 19.30
C ASP A 249 12.83 1.55 18.76
N VAL A 250 13.33 1.98 17.59
CA VAL A 250 14.49 1.41 16.92
C VAL A 250 15.73 2.32 16.98
N THR A 251 15.74 3.34 17.82
CA THR A 251 16.80 4.35 17.90
C THR A 251 18.22 3.74 18.00
N LYS A 252 18.36 2.61 18.70
CA LYS A 252 19.63 1.93 18.91
C LYS A 252 19.92 0.78 17.94
N THR A 253 18.92 0.33 17.20
CA THR A 253 18.99 -0.92 16.41
C THR A 253 18.85 -0.72 14.93
N TRP A 254 18.11 0.31 14.52
CA TRP A 254 17.93 0.66 13.11
C TRP A 254 19.23 1.02 12.45
N LYS A 255 19.40 0.57 11.22
CA LYS A 255 20.56 0.84 10.39
C LYS A 255 20.09 1.42 9.06
N GLU A 256 20.89 2.31 8.51
CA GLU A 256 20.63 2.93 7.21
C GLU A 256 20.52 1.91 6.07
N ASP A 257 21.11 0.73 6.24
CA ASP A 257 20.98 -0.39 5.30
C ASP A 257 19.51 -0.80 5.07
N GLU A 258 18.62 -0.55 6.05
CA GLU A 258 17.18 -0.81 5.91
C GLU A 258 16.53 0.06 4.82
N LEU A 259 17.16 1.16 4.40
CA LEU A 259 16.72 1.99 3.28
C LEU A 259 17.22 1.50 1.91
N ILE A 260 18.21 0.61 1.86
CA ILE A 260 18.80 0.15 0.59
C ILE A 260 17.76 -0.47 -0.37
N PRO A 261 16.82 -1.34 0.08
CA PRO A 261 15.79 -1.87 -0.81
C PRO A 261 14.93 -0.76 -1.43
N TYR A 262 14.53 0.24 -0.66
CA TYR A 262 13.72 1.37 -1.15
C TYR A 262 14.48 2.20 -2.18
N ARG A 263 15.73 2.59 -1.90
CA ARG A 263 16.59 3.34 -2.84
C ARG A 263 16.79 2.59 -4.16
N LYS A 264 16.99 1.27 -4.09
CA LYS A 264 17.19 0.45 -5.29
C LYS A 264 15.90 0.26 -6.10
N LEU A 265 14.78 0.02 -5.44
CA LEU A 265 13.47 -0.11 -6.09
C LEU A 265 13.07 1.21 -6.75
N GLU A 266 13.27 2.36 -6.09
CA GLU A 266 12.98 3.66 -6.68
C GLU A 266 13.85 3.95 -7.90
N LYS A 267 15.15 3.66 -7.82
CA LYS A 267 16.09 3.82 -8.96
C LYS A 267 15.65 3.04 -10.20
N GLU A 268 14.93 1.92 -10.02
CA GLU A 268 14.37 1.12 -11.11
C GLU A 268 12.91 1.48 -11.43
N ASN A 269 12.33 2.52 -10.82
CA ASN A 269 10.93 2.94 -10.94
C ASN A 269 9.92 1.83 -10.59
N LEU A 270 10.22 1.09 -9.52
CA LEU A 270 9.41 -0.02 -9.04
C LEU A 270 8.63 0.30 -7.75
N LEU A 271 8.72 1.52 -7.22
CA LEU A 271 7.91 1.97 -6.09
C LEU A 271 6.64 2.67 -6.61
N PHE A 272 5.48 2.10 -6.36
CA PHE A 272 4.16 2.66 -6.69
C PHE A 272 3.42 3.13 -5.44
N GLY A 273 3.46 2.33 -4.39
CA GLY A 273 2.97 2.64 -3.06
C GLY A 273 3.99 2.21 -2.01
N VAL A 274 4.16 3.05 -0.99
CA VAL A 274 5.00 2.75 0.18
C VAL A 274 4.15 2.88 1.44
N MET A 275 4.04 1.78 2.19
CA MET A 275 3.39 1.80 3.51
C MET A 275 4.40 2.14 4.59
N VAL A 276 4.05 3.11 5.42
CA VAL A 276 4.89 3.64 6.48
C VAL A 276 4.51 3.01 7.81
N GLY A 277 5.47 2.32 8.43
CA GLY A 277 5.28 1.71 9.76
C GLY A 277 5.28 2.75 10.88
N HIS A 278 4.66 2.39 12.01
CA HIS A 278 4.65 3.21 13.22
C HIS A 278 5.94 3.03 14.04
N ILE A 279 7.06 3.39 13.42
CA ILE A 279 8.42 3.15 13.91
C ILE A 279 9.02 4.46 14.41
N PHE A 280 9.46 4.47 15.66
CA PHE A 280 10.12 5.60 16.29
C PHE A 280 11.65 5.47 16.22
N ASN A 281 12.33 6.50 15.76
CA ASN A 281 13.78 6.61 15.78
C ASN A 281 14.18 8.05 16.13
N LYS A 282 14.59 8.23 17.38
CA LYS A 282 14.97 9.54 17.95
C LYS A 282 16.10 10.23 17.19
N ASN A 283 16.98 9.47 16.53
CA ASN A 283 18.09 10.05 15.77
C ASN A 283 17.61 10.77 14.49
N ILE A 284 16.38 10.49 14.02
CA ILE A 284 15.78 11.12 12.85
C ILE A 284 14.71 12.12 13.29
N ASP A 285 13.80 11.70 14.17
CA ASP A 285 12.77 12.56 14.75
C ASP A 285 12.64 12.28 16.24
N GLU A 286 12.83 13.32 17.05
CA GLU A 286 12.78 13.21 18.52
C GLU A 286 11.35 13.09 19.05
N ASP A 287 10.36 13.53 18.27
CA ASP A 287 8.99 13.74 18.72
C ASP A 287 8.00 12.73 18.16
N TYR A 288 8.19 12.28 16.88
CA TYR A 288 7.18 11.54 16.15
C TYR A 288 7.68 10.24 15.52
N PRO A 289 6.84 9.18 15.51
CA PRO A 289 7.12 7.98 14.71
C PRO A 289 7.02 8.31 13.22
N ALA A 290 7.62 7.47 12.38
CA ALA A 290 7.77 7.71 10.95
C ALA A 290 6.45 8.10 10.24
N THR A 291 5.34 7.48 10.59
CA THR A 291 4.02 7.78 10.00
C THR A 291 3.55 9.21 10.28
N LEU A 292 3.99 9.83 11.38
CA LEU A 292 3.57 11.17 11.81
C LEU A 292 4.68 12.22 11.63
N SER A 293 5.79 11.86 11.00
CA SER A 293 7.00 12.67 10.90
C SER A 293 7.28 13.14 9.47
N ASP A 294 7.34 14.45 9.26
CA ASP A 294 7.76 15.06 8.00
C ASP A 294 9.24 14.81 7.71
N LYS A 295 10.09 14.67 8.75
CA LYS A 295 11.52 14.33 8.57
C LYS A 295 11.69 12.98 7.88
N PHE A 296 10.86 11.98 8.23
CA PHE A 296 10.86 10.70 7.54
C PHE A 296 10.22 10.78 6.15
N LEU A 297 9.02 11.36 6.04
CA LEU A 297 8.25 11.28 4.81
C LEU A 297 8.71 12.30 3.77
N GLN A 298 8.86 13.56 4.13
CA GLN A 298 9.34 14.60 3.21
C GLN A 298 10.88 14.60 3.13
N GLY A 299 11.56 14.39 4.26
CA GLY A 299 13.02 14.40 4.32
C GLY A 299 13.65 13.19 3.62
N ILE A 300 13.39 11.99 4.12
CA ILE A 300 14.03 10.76 3.61
C ILE A 300 13.30 10.21 2.39
N LEU A 301 11.98 9.92 2.51
CA LEU A 301 11.28 9.20 1.45
C LEU A 301 11.10 10.05 0.18
N ARG A 302 10.62 11.30 0.32
CA ARG A 302 10.40 12.17 -0.85
C ARG A 302 11.69 12.76 -1.38
N LYS A 303 12.50 13.42 -0.51
CA LYS A 303 13.63 14.24 -0.96
C LYS A 303 14.88 13.42 -1.20
N GLU A 304 15.25 12.51 -0.29
CA GLU A 304 16.50 11.75 -0.38
C GLU A 304 16.36 10.54 -1.32
N ILE A 305 15.29 9.71 -1.15
CA ILE A 305 15.03 8.55 -2.00
C ILE A 305 14.44 8.96 -3.35
N GLY A 306 13.70 10.07 -3.41
CA GLY A 306 13.10 10.61 -4.64
C GLY A 306 11.72 10.00 -4.96
N PHE A 307 11.06 9.37 -3.98
CA PHE A 307 9.77 8.71 -4.21
C PHE A 307 8.63 9.71 -4.49
N GLU A 308 8.00 9.58 -5.65
CA GLU A 308 6.88 10.43 -6.10
C GLU A 308 5.50 9.74 -6.02
N GLY A 309 5.47 8.43 -5.77
CA GLY A 309 4.23 7.63 -5.70
C GLY A 309 3.40 7.89 -4.44
N VAL A 310 2.47 6.99 -4.14
CA VAL A 310 1.51 7.14 -3.03
C VAL A 310 2.10 6.67 -1.70
N ILE A 311 2.13 7.54 -0.69
CA ILE A 311 2.50 7.21 0.69
C ILE A 311 1.23 6.78 1.44
N ILE A 312 1.27 5.58 2.01
CA ILE A 312 0.14 4.95 2.70
C ILE A 312 0.51 4.78 4.17
N SER A 313 -0.32 5.19 5.11
CA SER A 313 -0.08 4.86 6.52
C SER A 313 -0.27 3.36 6.77
N ASP A 314 0.46 2.78 7.72
CA ASP A 314 -0.03 1.57 8.38
C ASP A 314 -1.31 1.90 9.15
N ASP A 315 -2.00 0.90 9.72
CA ASP A 315 -3.28 1.09 10.39
C ASP A 315 -3.17 2.04 11.58
N LEU A 316 -3.77 3.24 11.46
CA LEU A 316 -3.73 4.28 12.50
C LEU A 316 -4.46 3.88 13.80
N GLN A 317 -5.16 2.76 13.83
CA GLN A 317 -5.78 2.20 15.04
C GLN A 317 -4.85 1.27 15.83
N MET A 318 -3.63 1.01 15.34
CA MET A 318 -2.65 0.18 16.04
C MET A 318 -2.18 0.80 17.35
N GLY A 319 -1.79 -0.05 18.31
CA GLY A 319 -1.37 0.37 19.65
C GLY A 319 -0.20 1.36 19.69
N ALA A 320 0.67 1.34 18.68
CA ALA A 320 1.75 2.29 18.53
C ALA A 320 1.28 3.75 18.31
N ILE A 321 0.06 3.93 17.83
CA ILE A 321 -0.59 5.24 17.63
C ILE A 321 -1.66 5.47 18.71
N LYS A 322 -2.67 4.59 18.80
CA LYS A 322 -3.85 4.75 19.66
C LYS A 322 -3.52 5.04 21.14
N LYS A 323 -2.38 4.54 21.64
CA LYS A 323 -1.96 4.74 23.05
C LYS A 323 -1.36 6.12 23.32
N TYR A 324 -0.90 6.83 22.29
CA TYR A 324 -0.10 8.06 22.46
C TYR A 324 -0.75 9.28 21.80
N TYR A 325 -1.67 9.08 20.87
CA TYR A 325 -2.32 10.13 20.10
C TYR A 325 -3.83 9.94 20.09
N THR A 326 -4.56 11.04 20.08
CA THR A 326 -5.99 11.01 19.75
C THR A 326 -6.17 10.67 18.28
N LEU A 327 -7.35 10.20 17.89
CA LEU A 327 -7.66 9.93 16.48
C LEU A 327 -7.47 11.20 15.62
N GLU A 328 -7.92 12.35 16.12
CA GLU A 328 -7.78 13.65 15.45
C GLU A 328 -6.31 14.02 15.25
N ASP A 329 -5.50 13.94 16.33
CA ASP A 329 -4.06 14.27 16.24
C ASP A 329 -3.32 13.35 15.27
N ALA A 330 -3.60 12.05 15.31
CA ALA A 330 -2.98 11.07 14.43
C ALA A 330 -3.29 11.36 12.95
N ILE A 331 -4.55 11.63 12.62
CA ILE A 331 -5.01 11.96 11.28
C ILE A 331 -4.33 13.24 10.77
N ILE A 332 -4.42 14.33 11.55
CA ILE A 332 -3.88 15.63 11.14
C ILE A 332 -2.35 15.54 10.94
N LYS A 333 -1.66 14.91 11.87
CA LYS A 333 -0.20 14.75 11.79
C LYS A 333 0.22 13.86 10.62
N ALA A 334 -0.44 12.72 10.40
CA ALA A 334 -0.12 11.83 9.29
C ALA A 334 -0.26 12.52 7.92
N ILE A 335 -1.36 13.28 7.71
CA ILE A 335 -1.58 14.02 6.46
C ILE A 335 -0.52 15.12 6.30
N ASN A 336 -0.26 15.91 7.34
CA ASN A 336 0.71 17.00 7.30
C ASN A 336 2.14 16.48 7.14
N ALA A 337 2.48 15.32 7.72
CA ALA A 337 3.76 14.66 7.51
C ALA A 337 3.96 14.20 6.06
N GLY A 338 2.89 13.85 5.35
CA GLY A 338 2.98 13.48 3.94
C GLY A 338 2.26 12.20 3.53
N CYS A 339 1.51 11.54 4.42
CA CYS A 339 0.67 10.42 4.03
C CYS A 339 -0.41 10.86 3.04
N ASP A 340 -0.53 10.12 1.94
CA ASP A 340 -1.56 10.36 0.91
C ASP A 340 -2.82 9.54 1.18
N ILE A 341 -2.67 8.30 1.66
CA ILE A 341 -3.76 7.42 2.06
C ILE A 341 -3.62 7.06 3.54
N LEU A 342 -4.72 7.16 4.26
CA LEU A 342 -4.84 6.71 5.64
C LEU A 342 -5.61 5.39 5.69
N VAL A 343 -5.02 4.39 6.37
CA VAL A 343 -5.64 3.07 6.56
C VAL A 343 -6.23 2.98 7.96
N PHE A 344 -7.46 2.51 8.02
CA PHE A 344 -8.19 2.18 9.24
C PHE A 344 -8.75 0.76 9.07
N SER A 345 -8.12 -0.23 9.66
CA SER A 345 -8.55 -1.63 9.51
C SER A 345 -9.94 -1.87 10.09
N ASN A 346 -10.32 -1.07 11.08
CA ASN A 346 -11.53 -1.25 11.87
C ASN A 346 -11.65 -2.70 12.40
N ASN A 347 -10.49 -3.34 12.59
CA ASN A 347 -10.31 -4.75 12.96
C ASN A 347 -9.33 -4.91 14.12
N VAL A 348 -9.43 -4.01 15.07
CA VAL A 348 -8.67 -3.98 16.33
C VAL A 348 -9.55 -4.47 17.48
N GLU A 349 -9.39 -3.96 18.70
CA GLU A 349 -10.16 -4.39 19.90
C GLU A 349 -11.67 -4.16 19.77
N GLU A 350 -12.08 -3.05 19.14
CA GLU A 350 -13.47 -2.66 18.95
C GLU A 350 -13.78 -2.40 17.48
N TYR A 351 -15.00 -2.71 17.07
CA TYR A 351 -15.51 -2.39 15.74
C TYR A 351 -16.44 -1.16 15.83
N GLU A 352 -16.17 -0.15 15.01
CA GLU A 352 -16.99 1.05 14.92
C GLU A 352 -17.61 1.17 13.53
N GLU A 353 -18.94 1.05 13.43
CA GLU A 353 -19.64 1.11 12.16
C GLU A 353 -19.58 2.48 11.50
N ASP A 354 -19.57 3.55 12.30
CA ASP A 354 -19.53 4.95 11.88
C ASP A 354 -18.10 5.52 11.72
N LEU A 355 -17.06 4.70 11.91
CA LEU A 355 -15.67 5.11 11.79
C LEU A 355 -15.35 5.85 10.48
N PRO A 356 -15.85 5.44 9.29
CA PRO A 356 -15.59 6.17 8.05
C PRO A 356 -16.06 7.63 8.12
N TYR A 357 -17.21 7.88 8.71
CA TYR A 357 -17.75 9.23 8.88
C TYR A 357 -16.94 10.05 9.88
N LYS A 358 -16.55 9.47 11.02
CA LYS A 358 -15.68 10.13 12.01
C LYS A 358 -14.37 10.58 11.40
N VAL A 359 -13.69 9.68 10.67
CA VAL A 359 -12.43 9.98 10.00
C VAL A 359 -12.60 11.10 8.98
N PHE A 360 -13.63 10.99 8.14
CA PHE A 360 -13.93 11.99 7.13
C PHE A 360 -14.19 13.37 7.75
N ASP A 361 -15.03 13.43 8.78
CA ASP A 361 -15.39 14.69 9.45
C ASP A 361 -14.18 15.36 10.10
N ILE A 362 -13.29 14.59 10.74
CA ILE A 362 -12.03 15.10 11.28
C ILE A 362 -11.20 15.78 10.19
N ILE A 363 -10.97 15.10 9.05
CA ILE A 363 -10.18 15.67 7.96
C ILE A 363 -10.86 16.93 7.39
N PHE A 364 -12.17 16.86 7.19
CA PHE A 364 -12.95 17.95 6.62
C PHE A 364 -12.95 19.19 7.52
N GLN A 365 -13.17 19.03 8.83
CA GLN A 365 -13.11 20.14 9.78
C GLN A 365 -11.69 20.71 9.91
N ALA A 366 -10.67 19.85 10.01
CA ALA A 366 -9.28 20.28 10.05
C ALA A 366 -8.88 21.06 8.79
N ALA A 367 -9.39 20.69 7.61
CA ALA A 367 -9.17 21.43 6.37
C ALA A 367 -9.90 22.79 6.37
N LYS A 368 -11.09 22.88 6.95
CA LYS A 368 -11.84 24.15 7.10
C LYS A 368 -11.16 25.10 8.07
N GLU A 369 -10.61 24.56 9.14
CA GLU A 369 -9.87 25.33 10.17
C GLU A 369 -8.43 25.68 9.75
N GLY A 370 -7.96 25.17 8.61
CA GLY A 370 -6.58 25.39 8.14
C GLY A 370 -5.52 24.57 8.88
N LYS A 371 -5.91 23.64 9.76
CA LYS A 371 -5.00 22.67 10.41
C LYS A 371 -4.36 21.70 9.38
N ILE A 372 -5.10 21.38 8.30
CA ILE A 372 -4.61 20.68 7.13
C ILE A 372 -4.73 21.62 5.93
N PRO A 373 -3.63 21.99 5.25
CA PRO A 373 -3.69 22.78 4.04
C PRO A 373 -4.52 22.07 2.96
N LYS A 374 -5.44 22.79 2.31
CA LYS A 374 -6.27 22.21 1.23
C LYS A 374 -5.41 21.69 0.09
N GLU A 375 -4.35 22.40 -0.23
CA GLU A 375 -3.35 22.04 -1.24
C GLU A 375 -2.78 20.64 -0.99
N ARG A 376 -2.52 20.31 0.30
CA ARG A 376 -2.01 18.98 0.69
C ARG A 376 -3.01 17.86 0.37
N ILE A 377 -4.31 18.11 0.58
CA ILE A 377 -5.39 17.19 0.23
C ILE A 377 -5.48 17.00 -1.29
N PHE A 378 -5.35 18.09 -2.05
CA PHE A 378 -5.38 18.05 -3.52
C PHE A 378 -4.18 17.29 -4.10
N GLU A 379 -2.98 17.51 -3.58
CA GLU A 379 -1.77 16.75 -3.95
C GLU A 379 -1.93 15.26 -3.69
N SER A 380 -2.44 14.88 -2.51
CA SER A 380 -2.72 13.48 -2.19
C SER A 380 -3.72 12.86 -3.16
N SER A 381 -4.85 13.53 -3.36
CA SER A 381 -5.89 13.05 -4.28
C SER A 381 -5.37 12.90 -5.71
N GLU A 382 -4.51 13.81 -6.18
CA GLU A 382 -3.91 13.73 -7.51
C GLU A 382 -3.01 12.50 -7.63
N ARG A 383 -2.12 12.23 -6.65
CA ARG A 383 -1.29 11.03 -6.64
C ARG A 383 -2.13 9.75 -6.63
N ILE A 384 -3.19 9.72 -5.81
CA ILE A 384 -4.12 8.59 -5.71
C ILE A 384 -4.82 8.32 -7.03
N LEU A 385 -5.38 9.36 -7.66
CA LEU A 385 -6.09 9.24 -8.94
C LEU A 385 -5.13 8.87 -10.08
N ASN A 386 -3.91 9.39 -10.08
CA ASN A 386 -2.89 9.02 -11.04
C ASN A 386 -2.51 7.54 -10.91
N LEU A 387 -2.32 7.04 -9.67
CA LEU A 387 -2.08 5.61 -9.42
C LEU A 387 -3.25 4.74 -9.89
N LYS A 388 -4.50 5.15 -9.62
CA LYS A 388 -5.69 4.46 -10.13
C LYS A 388 -5.74 4.42 -11.66
N LYS A 389 -5.36 5.51 -12.34
CA LYS A 389 -5.29 5.56 -13.82
C LYS A 389 -4.18 4.68 -14.37
N GLU A 390 -2.99 4.74 -13.78
CA GLU A 390 -1.82 3.97 -14.20
C GLU A 390 -2.10 2.47 -14.20
N PHE A 391 -2.85 1.98 -13.21
CA PHE A 391 -3.25 0.57 -13.09
C PHE A 391 -4.63 0.27 -13.72
N GLY A 392 -5.22 1.20 -14.45
CA GLY A 392 -6.48 0.99 -15.17
C GLY A 392 -7.71 0.77 -14.29
N ILE A 393 -7.66 1.21 -13.03
CA ILE A 393 -8.80 1.15 -12.10
C ILE A 393 -9.84 2.19 -12.48
N ILE A 394 -9.40 3.35 -12.93
CA ILE A 394 -10.23 4.41 -13.52
C ILE A 394 -9.68 4.79 -14.91
N LYS A 395 -10.54 5.37 -15.75
CA LYS A 395 -10.18 5.83 -17.11
C LYS A 395 -9.46 7.18 -17.10
#